data_d47076ea91e24e4810a50478ea724281
#
_entry.id   d47076ea91e24e4810a50478ea724281
#
_cell.length_a   1.000
_cell.length_b   1.000
_cell.length_c   1.000
_cell.angle_alpha   90.00
_cell.angle_beta   90.00
_cell.angle_gamma   90.00
#
_symmetry.space_group_name_H-M   'P 1'
#
loop_
_entity.id
_entity.type
_entity.pdbx_description
1 polymer ?
#
loop_
_entity_poly.entity_id
_entity_poly.type
_entity_poly.pdbx_seq_one_letter_code
_entity_poly.pdbx_strand_id
1 'polypeptide(L)'
;MIMTDCLFCKIIAGELPGDFVYKNDLVVVFKSIEPKAPIHLLVVPKSDKHIDSVNDLEESDRQVISELFLVAKKVAKDFNLDQTGYKLVFNVGRGGGQVIDHLHLHLLGGW
;
A
#
# COMPACT_ATOMS: atom_id res chain seq x y z
N MET A 1 -3.64 -8.09 -20.06
CA MET A 1 -4.71 -7.12 -19.91
C MET A 1 -4.21 -5.78 -19.43
N ILE A 2 -4.72 -4.71 -20.02
CA ILE A 2 -4.30 -3.36 -19.65
C ILE A 2 -5.17 -2.84 -18.51
N MET A 3 -4.54 -2.43 -17.41
CA MET A 3 -5.22 -1.89 -16.24
C MET A 3 -5.24 -0.37 -16.32
N THR A 4 -5.91 0.15 -17.36
CA THR A 4 -5.85 1.58 -17.68
C THR A 4 -6.50 2.47 -16.62
N ASP A 5 -7.47 1.92 -15.85
CA ASP A 5 -8.19 2.70 -14.86
C ASP A 5 -7.60 2.57 -13.45
N CYS A 6 -6.55 1.78 -13.28
CA CYS A 6 -5.95 1.60 -11.98
C CYS A 6 -4.97 2.73 -11.67
N LEU A 7 -5.37 3.62 -10.76
CA LEU A 7 -4.55 4.75 -10.33
C LEU A 7 -3.17 4.29 -9.82
N PHE A 8 -3.15 3.28 -8.94
CA PHE A 8 -1.90 2.80 -8.36
C PHE A 8 -1.03 2.09 -9.39
N CYS A 9 -1.64 1.37 -10.34
CA CYS A 9 -0.88 0.76 -11.43
C CYS A 9 -0.15 1.82 -12.25
N LYS A 10 -0.79 2.95 -12.49
CA LYS A 10 -0.20 4.07 -13.23
C LYS A 10 0.93 4.73 -12.43
N ILE A 11 0.75 4.87 -11.13
CA ILE A 11 1.80 5.42 -10.27
C ILE A 11 3.01 4.49 -10.24
N ILE A 12 2.78 3.19 -10.09
CA ILE A 12 3.85 2.18 -10.08
C ILE A 12 4.61 2.17 -11.40
N ALA A 13 3.90 2.31 -12.51
CA ALA A 13 4.50 2.32 -13.85
C ALA A 13 5.19 3.64 -14.20
N GLY A 14 5.06 4.66 -13.36
CA GLY A 14 5.65 5.97 -13.61
C GLY A 14 4.85 6.86 -14.53
N GLU A 15 3.61 6.47 -14.87
CA GLU A 15 2.74 7.26 -15.73
C GLU A 15 2.09 8.43 -14.99
N LEU A 16 1.96 8.31 -13.68
CA LEU A 16 1.46 9.37 -12.81
C LEU A 16 2.48 9.62 -11.71
N PRO A 17 2.58 10.85 -11.21
CA PRO A 17 3.54 11.17 -10.15
C PRO A 17 3.16 10.48 -8.84
N GLY A 18 4.17 10.05 -8.10
CA GLY A 18 4.02 9.49 -6.78
C GLY A 18 5.23 9.88 -5.94
N ASP A 19 4.99 10.18 -4.67
CA ASP A 19 6.05 10.52 -3.74
C ASP A 19 6.51 9.24 -3.04
N PHE A 20 7.41 8.52 -3.70
CA PHE A 20 7.90 7.23 -3.23
C PHE A 20 8.86 7.39 -2.06
N VAL A 21 8.68 6.59 -1.02
CA VAL A 21 9.57 6.53 0.14
C VAL A 21 10.33 5.21 0.22
N TYR A 22 9.89 4.20 -0.51
CA TYR A 22 10.55 2.89 -0.54
C TYR A 22 10.11 2.08 -1.75
N LYS A 23 11.01 1.29 -2.31
CA LYS A 23 10.72 0.36 -3.40
C LYS A 23 11.59 -0.88 -3.26
N ASN A 24 11.00 -2.03 -3.57
CA ASN A 24 11.78 -3.26 -3.81
C ASN A 24 11.08 -4.05 -4.93
N ASP A 25 11.48 -5.30 -5.16
CA ASP A 25 10.93 -6.10 -6.26
C ASP A 25 9.46 -6.46 -6.09
N LEU A 26 8.96 -6.48 -4.87
CA LEU A 26 7.60 -6.92 -4.58
C LEU A 26 6.66 -5.80 -4.18
N VAL A 27 7.16 -4.72 -3.61
CA VAL A 27 6.35 -3.71 -2.94
C VAL A 27 6.90 -2.31 -3.19
N VAL A 28 6.00 -1.34 -3.30
CA VAL A 28 6.35 0.07 -3.29
C VAL A 28 5.60 0.76 -2.16
N VAL A 29 6.17 1.84 -1.65
CA VAL A 29 5.51 2.68 -0.64
C VAL A 29 5.55 4.12 -1.11
N PHE A 30 4.40 4.79 -1.11
CA PHE A 30 4.34 6.20 -1.44
C PHE A 30 3.34 6.92 -0.53
N LYS A 31 3.49 8.24 -0.48
CA LYS A 31 2.64 9.06 0.38
C LYS A 31 1.24 9.18 -0.20
N SER A 32 0.23 9.12 0.67
CA SER A 32 -1.14 9.37 0.26
C SER A 32 -1.29 10.83 -0.15
N ILE A 33 -2.03 11.07 -1.25
CA ILE A 33 -2.34 12.43 -1.68
C ILE A 33 -3.51 13.03 -0.89
N GLU A 34 -4.24 12.21 -0.15
CA GLU A 34 -5.32 12.65 0.73
C GLU A 34 -5.07 12.11 2.13
N PRO A 35 -4.05 12.64 2.84
CA PRO A 35 -3.64 12.07 4.12
C PRO A 35 -4.72 12.21 5.19
N LYS A 36 -4.92 11.14 5.93
CA LYS A 36 -5.85 11.06 7.06
C LYS A 36 -5.11 11.10 8.40
N ALA A 37 -3.81 11.32 8.37
CA ALA A 37 -2.94 11.37 9.54
C ALA A 37 -1.73 12.23 9.18
N PRO A 38 -0.97 12.73 10.18
CA PRO A 38 0.25 13.48 9.89
C PRO A 38 1.23 12.71 9.01
N ILE A 39 1.31 11.38 9.19
CA ILE A 39 2.02 10.48 8.30
C ILE A 39 1.02 9.47 7.78
N HIS A 40 0.82 9.43 6.47
CA HIS A 40 -0.09 8.49 5.83
C HIS A 40 0.57 7.94 4.58
N LEU A 41 1.02 6.70 4.68
CA LEU A 41 1.72 6.02 3.60
C LEU A 41 0.87 4.86 3.09
N LEU A 42 1.06 4.54 1.81
CA LEU A 42 0.38 3.42 1.17
C LEU A 42 1.43 2.39 0.78
N VAL A 43 1.27 1.18 1.28
CA VAL A 43 2.16 0.06 1.01
C VAL A 43 1.45 -0.82 -0.02
N VAL A 44 2.01 -0.90 -1.23
CA VAL A 44 1.30 -1.41 -2.39
C VAL A 44 2.12 -2.51 -3.08
N PRO A 45 1.51 -3.66 -3.39
CA PRO A 45 2.23 -4.72 -4.09
C PRO A 45 2.45 -4.39 -5.56
N LYS A 46 3.61 -4.79 -6.09
CA LYS A 46 3.98 -4.67 -7.50
C LYS A 46 3.77 -6.01 -8.20
N SER A 47 2.66 -6.65 -7.97
CA SER A 47 2.40 -7.97 -8.55
C SER A 47 2.08 -7.86 -10.04
N ASP A 48 2.56 -8.82 -10.84
CA ASP A 48 2.15 -8.95 -12.25
C ASP A 48 0.65 -9.25 -12.33
N LYS A 49 0.14 -9.91 -11.30
CA LYS A 49 -1.28 -10.18 -11.15
C LYS A 49 -1.90 -9.01 -10.37
N HIS A 50 -2.89 -8.38 -10.95
CA HIS A 50 -3.63 -7.33 -10.26
C HIS A 50 -4.49 -7.94 -9.14
N ILE A 51 -4.33 -7.45 -7.93
CA ILE A 51 -5.13 -7.88 -6.77
C ILE A 51 -5.97 -6.69 -6.33
N ASP A 52 -7.29 -6.81 -6.42
CA ASP A 52 -8.19 -5.70 -6.10
C ASP A 52 -8.28 -5.45 -4.58
N SER A 53 -8.43 -6.51 -3.81
CA SER A 53 -8.65 -6.40 -2.36
C SER A 53 -8.19 -7.66 -1.63
N VAL A 54 -8.28 -7.62 -0.32
CA VAL A 54 -7.98 -8.77 0.54
C VAL A 54 -8.83 -9.99 0.14
N ASN A 55 -10.08 -9.75 -0.31
CA ASN A 55 -10.96 -10.86 -0.72
C ASN A 55 -10.43 -11.64 -1.92
N ASP A 56 -9.54 -11.05 -2.71
CA ASP A 56 -9.01 -11.66 -3.92
C ASP A 56 -7.66 -12.35 -3.71
N LEU A 57 -7.18 -12.37 -2.46
CA LEU A 57 -5.92 -13.03 -2.13
C LEU A 57 -6.04 -14.53 -2.22
N GLU A 58 -4.97 -15.17 -2.69
CA GLU A 58 -4.86 -16.61 -2.83
C GLU A 58 -3.66 -17.14 -2.05
N GLU A 59 -3.57 -18.47 -1.92
CA GLU A 59 -2.44 -19.11 -1.24
C GLU A 59 -1.10 -18.73 -1.86
N SER A 60 -1.06 -18.56 -3.18
CA SER A 60 0.15 -18.18 -3.89
C SER A 60 0.61 -16.75 -3.60
N ASP A 61 -0.24 -15.95 -2.95
CA ASP A 61 0.09 -14.56 -2.60
C ASP A 61 0.78 -14.41 -1.24
N ARG A 62 1.10 -15.52 -0.57
CA ARG A 62 1.69 -15.50 0.78
C ARG A 62 2.94 -14.66 0.88
N GLN A 63 3.80 -14.73 -0.12
CA GLN A 63 5.06 -14.00 -0.09
C GLN A 63 4.83 -12.50 -0.17
N VAL A 64 3.95 -12.04 -1.07
CA VAL A 64 3.69 -10.62 -1.21
C VAL A 64 2.98 -10.07 0.03
N ILE A 65 2.07 -10.85 0.63
CA ILE A 65 1.39 -10.43 1.86
C ILE A 65 2.40 -10.23 2.99
N SER A 66 3.28 -11.20 3.19
CA SER A 66 4.33 -11.09 4.20
C SER A 66 5.19 -9.85 3.96
N GLU A 67 5.52 -9.62 2.70
CA GLU A 67 6.37 -8.48 2.34
C GLU A 67 5.69 -7.15 2.62
N LEU A 68 4.37 -7.06 2.42
CA LEU A 68 3.62 -5.84 2.74
C LEU A 68 3.82 -5.46 4.21
N PHE A 69 3.72 -6.42 5.11
CA PHE A 69 3.87 -6.16 6.55
C PHE A 69 5.32 -5.88 6.94
N LEU A 70 6.27 -6.62 6.37
CA LEU A 70 7.68 -6.41 6.69
C LEU A 70 8.16 -5.05 6.21
N VAL A 71 7.73 -4.64 5.02
CA VAL A 71 8.05 -3.31 4.49
C VAL A 71 7.37 -2.22 5.31
N ALA A 72 6.10 -2.41 5.68
CA ALA A 72 5.39 -1.45 6.52
C ALA A 72 6.13 -1.24 7.84
N LYS A 73 6.57 -2.32 8.47
CA LYS A 73 7.35 -2.26 9.72
C LYS A 73 8.65 -1.47 9.52
N LYS A 74 9.36 -1.76 8.45
CA LYS A 74 10.63 -1.08 8.14
C LYS A 74 10.43 0.41 7.94
N VAL A 75 9.45 0.78 7.14
CA VAL A 75 9.18 2.18 6.82
C VAL A 75 8.68 2.93 8.06
N ALA A 76 7.84 2.28 8.87
CA ALA A 76 7.39 2.88 10.13
C ALA A 76 8.58 3.24 11.02
N LYS A 77 9.59 2.37 11.08
CA LYS A 77 10.79 2.65 11.85
C LYS A 77 11.57 3.81 11.25
N ASP A 78 11.66 3.88 9.92
CA ASP A 78 12.36 4.98 9.24
C ASP A 78 11.72 6.34 9.55
N PHE A 79 10.43 6.35 9.83
CA PHE A 79 9.68 7.56 10.22
C PHE A 79 9.55 7.71 11.74
N ASN A 80 10.26 6.89 12.52
CA ASN A 80 10.25 6.89 13.98
C ASN A 80 8.87 6.57 14.60
N LEU A 81 7.99 5.91 13.84
CA LEU A 81 6.66 5.56 14.33
C LEU A 81 6.69 4.35 15.26
N ASP A 82 7.76 3.57 15.24
CA ASP A 82 7.93 2.45 16.16
C ASP A 82 8.02 2.92 17.62
N GLN A 83 8.39 4.17 17.84
CA GLN A 83 8.50 4.77 19.20
C GLN A 83 7.14 5.22 19.71
N THR A 84 6.27 5.70 18.87
CA THR A 84 4.99 6.33 19.26
C THR A 84 3.77 5.49 18.89
N GLY A 85 3.94 4.53 18.00
CA GLY A 85 2.84 3.68 17.54
C GLY A 85 2.27 4.15 16.21
N TYR A 86 1.59 3.22 15.53
CA TYR A 86 0.98 3.49 14.23
C TYR A 86 -0.12 2.47 13.97
N LYS A 87 -0.97 2.78 13.00
CA LYS A 87 -2.04 1.88 12.56
C LYS A 87 -1.71 1.29 11.21
N LEU A 88 -2.05 0.02 11.04
CA LEU A 88 -2.04 -0.65 9.74
C LEU A 88 -3.48 -1.04 9.42
N VAL A 89 -3.98 -0.58 8.28
CA VAL A 89 -5.39 -0.76 7.91
C VAL A 89 -5.52 -1.23 6.48
N PHE A 90 -6.26 -2.32 6.28
CA PHE A 90 -6.78 -2.70 4.98
C PHE A 90 -8.27 -2.35 4.94
N ASN A 91 -8.68 -1.56 3.96
CA ASN A 91 -10.09 -1.37 3.66
C ASN A 91 -10.48 -2.41 2.62
N VAL A 92 -11.54 -3.15 2.85
CA VAL A 92 -11.95 -4.27 2.00
C VAL A 92 -13.34 -3.99 1.46
N GLY A 93 -13.44 -3.78 0.16
CA GLY A 93 -14.71 -3.49 -0.51
C GLY A 93 -15.25 -2.12 -0.17
N ARG A 94 -16.32 -1.71 -0.87
CA ARG A 94 -16.93 -0.39 -0.67
C ARG A 94 -17.49 -0.22 0.74
N GLY A 95 -18.09 -1.26 1.29
CA GLY A 95 -18.61 -1.23 2.65
C GLY A 95 -17.52 -1.06 3.71
N GLY A 96 -16.29 -1.44 3.39
CA GLY A 96 -15.13 -1.26 4.25
C GLY A 96 -14.35 0.03 3.99
N GLY A 97 -14.85 0.86 3.08
CA GLY A 97 -14.21 2.14 2.76
C GLY A 97 -13.13 2.07 1.71
N GLN A 98 -13.03 0.97 0.96
CA GLN A 98 -12.05 0.87 -0.11
C GLN A 98 -12.48 1.69 -1.31
N VAL A 99 -11.67 2.67 -1.68
CA VAL A 99 -11.95 3.57 -2.81
C VAL A 99 -11.22 3.11 -4.08
N ILE A 100 -9.98 2.65 -3.94
CA ILE A 100 -9.14 2.24 -5.07
C ILE A 100 -9.10 0.72 -5.13
N ASP A 101 -9.46 0.14 -6.28
CA ASP A 101 -9.49 -1.31 -6.49
C ASP A 101 -8.11 -1.86 -6.85
N HIS A 102 -7.17 -1.64 -5.96
CA HIS A 102 -5.83 -2.18 -6.00
C HIS A 102 -5.42 -2.35 -4.54
N LEU A 103 -5.05 -3.56 -4.17
CA LEU A 103 -4.69 -3.89 -2.79
C LEU A 103 -3.67 -2.90 -2.24
N HIS A 104 -3.95 -2.30 -1.11
CA HIS A 104 -3.01 -1.41 -0.45
C HIS A 104 -3.22 -1.41 1.06
N LEU A 105 -2.12 -1.36 1.77
CA LEU A 105 -2.10 -1.31 3.22
C LEU A 105 -1.83 0.13 3.63
N HIS A 106 -2.75 0.72 4.39
CA HIS A 106 -2.55 2.06 4.94
C HIS A 106 -1.65 1.99 6.16
N LEU A 107 -0.65 2.84 6.21
CA LEU A 107 0.18 3.05 7.39
C LEU A 107 -0.05 4.47 7.86
N LEU A 108 -0.61 4.62 9.07
CA LEU A 108 -1.02 5.92 9.59
C LEU A 108 -0.38 6.14 10.96
N GLY A 109 0.21 7.31 11.14
CA GLY A 109 0.86 7.63 12.39
C GLY A 109 1.26 9.10 12.49
N GLY A 110 2.06 9.40 13.51
CA GLY A 110 2.57 10.75 13.71
C GLY A 110 1.69 11.65 14.56
N TRP A 111 0.69 11.06 15.20
CA TRP A 111 -0.16 11.81 16.12
C TRP A 111 0.58 12.23 17.40
#